data_b2cda750ac7c3604fae37e4b5a54a6c1
#
_entry.id   b2cda750ac7c3604fae37e4b5a54a6c1
#
_cell.length_a   1.000
_cell.length_b   1.000
_cell.length_c   1.000
_cell.angle_alpha   90.00
_cell.angle_beta   90.00
_cell.angle_gamma   90.00
#
_symmetry.space_group_name_H-M   'P 1'
#
loop_
_entity.id
_entity.type
_entity.pdbx_description
1 polymer ?
#
loop_
_entity_poly.entity_id
_entity_poly.type
_entity_poly.pdbx_seq_one_letter_code
_entity_poly.pdbx_strand_id
1 'polypeptide(L)'
;ERANSRRVARHSMNENCTLRTLRKRYADFHGLALDEVTGEAIFDGYDAGDVVCRRLVDDFLNGIATGLYNLANVFDPQTIFIGGGIAERPGFMGLLRTHLTWFGIADIADVVSHGNRAGLIGAVYHFRQQYPSAIRNIE
;
A
#
# COMPACT_ATOMS: atom_id res chain seq x y z
N GLU A 1 -18.19 -24.17 -6.39
CA GLU A 1 -17.03 -23.33 -6.82
C GLU A 1 -17.23 -21.85 -6.49
N ARG A 2 -18.41 -21.24 -6.75
CA ARG A 2 -18.66 -19.80 -6.47
C ARG A 2 -18.63 -19.41 -4.98
N ALA A 3 -19.01 -20.33 -4.08
CA ALA A 3 -18.99 -20.06 -2.63
C ALA A 3 -17.57 -20.03 -2.05
N ASN A 4 -16.64 -20.80 -2.61
CA ASN A 4 -15.26 -20.89 -2.15
C ASN A 4 -14.44 -19.65 -2.57
N SER A 5 -14.67 -19.12 -3.77
CA SER A 5 -14.00 -17.90 -4.25
C SER A 5 -14.39 -16.66 -3.44
N ARG A 6 -15.66 -16.55 -3.00
CA ARG A 6 -16.10 -15.45 -2.10
C ARG A 6 -15.48 -15.53 -0.71
N ARG A 7 -15.18 -16.73 -0.22
CA ARG A 7 -14.55 -16.94 1.10
C ARG A 7 -13.08 -16.56 1.08
N VAL A 8 -12.36 -16.90 0.00
CA VAL A 8 -10.97 -16.51 -0.21
C VAL A 8 -10.84 -14.99 -0.40
N ALA A 9 -11.73 -14.37 -1.18
CA ALA A 9 -11.73 -12.94 -1.40
C ALA A 9 -11.86 -12.12 -0.09
N ARG A 10 -12.73 -12.55 0.84
CA ARG A 10 -12.94 -11.86 2.12
C ARG A 10 -11.71 -11.80 3.02
N HIS A 11 -10.69 -12.62 2.77
CA HIS A 11 -9.44 -12.67 3.53
C HIS A 11 -8.24 -12.19 2.70
N SER A 12 -8.48 -11.66 1.50
CA SER A 12 -7.42 -11.15 0.66
C SER A 12 -6.89 -9.80 1.16
N MET A 13 -5.64 -9.49 0.85
CA MET A 13 -5.06 -8.16 1.09
C MET A 13 -5.87 -7.06 0.41
N ASN A 14 -6.38 -7.32 -0.81
CA ASN A 14 -7.17 -6.35 -1.55
C ASN A 14 -8.47 -5.96 -0.84
N GLU A 15 -9.09 -6.85 -0.08
CA GLU A 15 -10.32 -6.55 0.67
C GLU A 15 -10.06 -5.96 2.06
N ASN A 16 -8.90 -6.19 2.64
CA ASN A 16 -8.63 -5.80 4.01
C ASN A 16 -7.57 -4.70 4.16
N CYS A 17 -6.66 -4.57 3.19
CA CYS A 17 -5.46 -3.74 3.33
C CYS A 17 -5.34 -2.70 2.21
N THR A 18 -6.46 -2.19 1.67
CA THR A 18 -6.45 -1.11 0.68
C THR A 18 -6.94 0.20 1.28
N LEU A 19 -6.48 1.33 0.73
CA LEU A 19 -7.01 2.65 1.09
C LEU A 19 -8.53 2.74 0.90
N ARG A 20 -9.08 2.04 -0.08
CA ARG A 20 -10.52 1.99 -0.28
C ARG A 20 -11.22 1.34 0.92
N THR A 21 -10.67 0.26 1.44
CA THR A 21 -11.22 -0.43 2.62
C THR A 21 -11.10 0.43 3.87
N LEU A 22 -9.97 1.12 4.06
CA LEU A 22 -9.78 2.07 5.14
C LEU A 22 -10.82 3.19 5.09
N ARG A 23 -10.98 3.83 3.92
CA ARG A 23 -11.99 4.87 3.69
C ARG A 23 -13.41 4.36 3.95
N LYS A 24 -13.73 3.16 3.47
CA LYS A 24 -15.05 2.55 3.68
C LYS A 24 -15.34 2.33 5.16
N ARG A 25 -14.39 1.79 5.93
CA ARG A 25 -14.56 1.59 7.38
C ARG A 25 -14.78 2.91 8.12
N TYR A 26 -14.05 3.95 7.73
CA TYR A 26 -14.22 5.28 8.30
C TYR A 26 -15.59 5.88 7.95
N ALA A 27 -15.99 5.79 6.67
CA ALA A 27 -17.30 6.26 6.20
C ALA A 27 -18.46 5.53 6.91
N ASP A 28 -18.39 4.20 6.99
CA ASP A 28 -19.40 3.36 7.67
C ASP A 28 -19.51 3.75 9.17
N PHE A 29 -18.39 4.05 9.83
CA PHE A 29 -18.38 4.45 11.25
C PHE A 29 -19.05 5.83 11.48
N HIS A 30 -18.83 6.78 10.57
CA HIS A 30 -19.34 8.15 10.69
C HIS A 30 -20.67 8.39 9.96
N GLY A 31 -21.21 7.39 9.27
CA GLY A 31 -22.44 7.51 8.47
C GLY A 31 -22.28 8.43 7.25
N LEU A 32 -21.06 8.47 6.67
CA LEU A 32 -20.71 9.28 5.50
C LEU A 32 -20.75 8.45 4.21
N ALA A 33 -20.87 9.13 3.07
CA ALA A 33 -20.66 8.51 1.79
C ALA A 33 -19.15 8.31 1.50
N LEU A 34 -18.79 7.28 0.73
CA LEU A 34 -17.38 6.94 0.47
C LEU A 34 -16.61 8.03 -0.29
N ASP A 35 -17.29 8.80 -1.12
CA ASP A 35 -16.74 9.91 -1.90
C ASP A 35 -16.46 11.16 -1.05
N GLU A 36 -17.10 11.28 0.11
CA GLU A 36 -16.84 12.36 1.08
C GLU A 36 -15.56 12.12 1.91
N VAL A 37 -14.99 10.90 1.87
CA VAL A 37 -13.84 10.53 2.70
C VAL A 37 -12.59 10.35 1.84
N THR A 38 -11.51 10.99 2.21
CA THR A 38 -10.18 10.79 1.60
C THR A 38 -9.25 10.00 2.52
N GLY A 39 -8.27 9.30 1.95
CA GLY A 39 -7.24 8.64 2.75
C GLY A 39 -6.40 9.64 3.54
N GLU A 40 -6.10 10.81 2.95
CA GLU A 40 -5.37 11.89 3.62
C GLU A 40 -6.07 12.36 4.89
N ALA A 41 -7.36 12.65 4.83
CA ALA A 41 -8.12 13.11 6.00
C ALA A 41 -8.07 12.11 7.17
N ILE A 42 -8.06 10.79 6.89
CA ILE A 42 -7.95 9.76 7.93
C ILE A 42 -6.55 9.77 8.56
N PHE A 43 -5.50 9.89 7.75
CA PHE A 43 -4.13 9.97 8.26
C PHE A 43 -3.85 11.30 8.98
N ASP A 44 -4.44 12.41 8.55
CA ASP A 44 -4.37 13.69 9.26
C ASP A 44 -5.07 13.61 10.62
N GLY A 45 -6.21 12.92 10.69
CA GLY A 45 -6.86 12.58 11.96
C GLY A 45 -6.00 11.70 12.86
N TYR A 46 -5.28 10.73 12.27
CA TYR A 46 -4.30 9.92 13.01
C TYR A 46 -3.22 10.79 13.65
N ASP A 47 -2.62 11.70 12.88
CA ASP A 47 -1.57 12.61 13.36
C ASP A 47 -2.11 13.59 14.41
N ALA A 48 -3.37 14.04 14.26
CA ALA A 48 -4.06 14.89 15.23
C ALA A 48 -4.46 14.15 16.53
N GLY A 49 -4.34 12.83 16.56
CA GLY A 49 -4.63 12.01 17.75
C GLY A 49 -6.08 11.52 17.85
N ASP A 50 -6.85 11.61 16.78
CA ASP A 50 -8.21 11.06 16.74
C ASP A 50 -8.19 9.54 16.98
N VAL A 51 -8.98 9.09 17.96
CA VAL A 51 -8.96 7.68 18.42
C VAL A 51 -9.47 6.72 17.35
N VAL A 52 -10.47 7.14 16.58
CA VAL A 52 -11.05 6.31 15.51
C VAL A 52 -10.07 6.20 14.36
N CYS A 53 -9.49 7.32 13.93
CA CYS A 53 -8.47 7.35 12.90
C CYS A 53 -7.25 6.50 13.29
N ARG A 54 -6.75 6.63 14.52
CA ARG A 54 -5.63 5.81 15.02
C ARG A 54 -5.92 4.33 14.93
N ARG A 55 -7.05 3.90 15.45
CA ARG A 55 -7.44 2.48 15.40
C ARG A 55 -7.54 1.96 13.97
N LEU A 56 -8.20 2.71 13.09
CA LEU A 56 -8.39 2.30 11.69
C LEU A 56 -7.08 2.24 10.92
N VAL A 57 -6.17 3.20 11.14
CA VAL A 57 -4.84 3.22 10.51
C VAL A 57 -3.96 2.10 11.06
N ASP A 58 -3.98 1.84 12.36
CA ASP A 58 -3.24 0.72 12.96
C ASP A 58 -3.72 -0.62 12.43
N ASP A 59 -5.04 -0.85 12.33
CA ASP A 59 -5.61 -2.05 11.70
C ASP A 59 -5.17 -2.20 10.24
N PHE A 60 -5.16 -1.10 9.50
CA PHE A 60 -4.71 -1.07 8.11
C PHE A 60 -3.23 -1.41 7.96
N LEU A 61 -2.36 -0.81 8.79
CA LEU A 61 -0.92 -1.07 8.78
C LEU A 61 -0.59 -2.50 9.24
N ASN A 62 -1.29 -3.02 10.24
CA ASN A 62 -1.18 -4.41 10.67
C ASN A 62 -1.55 -5.38 9.56
N GLY A 63 -2.60 -5.08 8.80
CA GLY A 63 -2.99 -5.88 7.65
C GLY A 63 -1.93 -5.91 6.56
N ILE A 64 -1.32 -4.76 6.24
CA ILE A 64 -0.20 -4.67 5.30
C ILE A 64 0.99 -5.48 5.82
N ALA A 65 1.39 -5.26 7.08
CA ALA A 65 2.54 -5.93 7.69
C ALA A 65 2.37 -7.46 7.69
N THR A 66 1.17 -7.96 8.01
CA THR A 66 0.85 -9.39 7.91
C THR A 66 1.00 -9.92 6.49
N GLY A 67 0.51 -9.17 5.50
CA GLY A 67 0.65 -9.56 4.10
C GLY A 67 2.10 -9.60 3.63
N LEU A 68 2.91 -8.61 4.02
CA LEU A 68 4.34 -8.55 3.71
C LEU A 68 5.11 -9.68 4.41
N TYR A 69 4.77 -10.00 5.65
CA TYR A 69 5.33 -11.15 6.36
C TYR A 69 5.05 -12.47 5.65
N ASN A 70 3.82 -12.68 5.17
CA ASN A 70 3.48 -13.87 4.41
C ASN A 70 4.27 -13.95 3.09
N LEU A 71 4.44 -12.83 2.38
CA LEU A 71 5.27 -12.77 1.17
C LEU A 71 6.74 -13.07 1.49
N ALA A 72 7.28 -12.52 2.56
CA ALA A 72 8.65 -12.78 3.00
C ALA A 72 8.88 -14.26 3.28
N ASN A 73 7.97 -14.92 3.98
CA ASN A 73 8.09 -16.36 4.28
C ASN A 73 7.95 -17.26 3.05
N VAL A 74 7.20 -16.85 2.04
CA VAL A 74 6.99 -17.68 0.84
C VAL A 74 8.12 -17.51 -0.18
N PHE A 75 8.62 -16.27 -0.35
CA PHE A 75 9.54 -15.93 -1.43
C PHE A 75 10.97 -15.68 -0.97
N ASP A 76 11.20 -15.53 0.33
CA ASP A 76 12.50 -15.17 0.93
C ASP A 76 13.23 -14.05 0.16
N PRO A 77 12.58 -12.89 -0.06
CA PRO A 77 13.12 -11.82 -0.88
C PRO A 77 14.19 -11.03 -0.14
N GLN A 78 15.18 -10.52 -0.85
CA GLN A 78 16.15 -9.58 -0.29
C GLN A 78 15.51 -8.24 0.07
N THR A 79 14.51 -7.81 -0.71
CA THR A 79 13.79 -6.54 -0.48
C THR A 79 12.37 -6.63 -1.05
N ILE A 80 11.42 -6.03 -0.33
CA ILE A 80 10.04 -5.85 -0.78
C ILE A 80 9.80 -4.35 -0.97
N PHE A 81 9.56 -3.92 -2.20
CA PHE A 81 9.25 -2.53 -2.50
C PHE A 81 7.76 -2.25 -2.42
N ILE A 82 7.41 -1.18 -1.71
CA ILE A 82 6.04 -0.72 -1.52
C ILE A 82 5.83 0.52 -2.38
N GLY A 83 4.84 0.47 -3.26
CA GLY A 83 4.46 1.58 -4.14
C GLY A 83 3.03 2.03 -3.94
N GLY A 84 2.64 3.07 -4.68
CA GLY A 84 1.31 3.65 -4.63
C GLY A 84 1.27 4.98 -3.87
N GLY A 85 0.19 5.76 -4.06
CA GLY A 85 0.09 7.12 -3.54
C GLY A 85 0.29 7.27 -2.04
N ILE A 86 -0.14 6.29 -1.25
CA ILE A 86 0.04 6.33 0.20
C ILE A 86 1.51 6.19 0.62
N ALA A 87 2.32 5.49 -0.15
CA ALA A 87 3.74 5.32 0.14
C ALA A 87 4.54 6.63 0.00
N GLU A 88 4.00 7.60 -0.73
CA GLU A 88 4.58 8.94 -0.89
C GLU A 88 4.29 9.86 0.31
N ARG A 89 3.33 9.51 1.19
CA ARG A 89 3.03 10.32 2.37
C ARG A 89 4.23 10.36 3.32
N PRO A 90 4.67 11.57 3.73
CA PRO A 90 5.71 11.70 4.75
C PRO A 90 5.33 10.94 6.03
N GLY A 91 6.26 10.17 6.58
CA GLY A 91 6.05 9.37 7.79
C GLY A 91 5.37 8.01 7.59
N PHE A 92 4.72 7.74 6.45
CA PHE A 92 4.04 6.46 6.20
C PHE A 92 4.96 5.26 6.42
N MET A 93 6.15 5.28 5.82
CA MET A 93 7.10 4.17 5.96
C MET A 93 7.59 4.00 7.40
N GLY A 94 7.74 5.10 8.14
CA GLY A 94 8.07 5.05 9.57
C GLY A 94 7.01 4.34 10.39
N LEU A 95 5.73 4.67 10.17
CA LEU A 95 4.60 4.00 10.81
C LEU A 95 4.55 2.51 10.43
N LEU A 96 4.67 2.19 9.16
CA LEU A 96 4.65 0.80 8.71
C LEU A 96 5.82 -0.01 9.29
N ARG A 97 7.02 0.53 9.35
CA ARG A 97 8.19 -0.13 9.95
C ARG A 97 7.98 -0.50 11.43
N THR A 98 7.24 0.31 12.18
CA THR A 98 6.88 -0.03 13.56
C THR A 98 6.11 -1.36 13.62
N HIS A 99 5.15 -1.56 12.71
CA HIS A 99 4.41 -2.82 12.62
C HIS A 99 5.27 -3.97 12.08
N LEU A 100 6.13 -3.71 11.08
CA LEU A 100 7.02 -4.72 10.50
C LEU A 100 8.09 -5.23 11.49
N THR A 101 8.47 -4.41 12.46
CA THR A 101 9.42 -4.80 13.52
C THR A 101 8.90 -5.98 14.34
N TRP A 102 7.57 -6.04 14.60
CA TRP A 102 6.95 -7.17 15.29
C TRP A 102 7.11 -8.50 14.54
N PHE A 103 7.22 -8.45 13.23
CA PHE A 103 7.41 -9.61 12.36
C PHE A 103 8.89 -9.88 12.04
N GLY A 104 9.81 -9.04 12.48
CA GLY A 104 11.25 -9.19 12.20
C GLY A 104 11.64 -8.94 10.73
N ILE A 105 10.82 -8.20 9.97
CA ILE A 105 11.03 -7.95 8.53
C ILE A 105 11.13 -6.45 8.18
N ALA A 106 11.38 -5.59 9.15
CA ALA A 106 11.46 -4.14 8.94
C ALA A 106 12.59 -3.74 7.97
N ASP A 107 13.67 -4.49 7.93
CA ASP A 107 14.87 -4.20 7.15
C ASP A 107 14.73 -4.56 5.67
N ILE A 108 13.82 -5.46 5.32
CA ILE A 108 13.60 -5.88 3.94
C ILE A 108 12.52 -5.08 3.20
N ALA A 109 11.83 -4.17 3.89
CA ALA A 109 10.76 -3.36 3.29
C ALA A 109 11.22 -1.94 3.02
N ASP A 110 11.01 -1.47 1.80
CA ASP A 110 11.32 -0.09 1.39
C ASP A 110 10.27 0.47 0.43
N VAL A 111 10.31 1.78 0.17
CA VAL A 111 9.40 2.46 -0.76
C VAL A 111 10.01 2.54 -2.14
N VAL A 112 9.16 2.39 -3.14
CA VAL A 112 9.58 2.60 -4.53
C VAL A 112 10.03 4.04 -4.73
N SER A 113 11.24 4.24 -5.25
CA SER A 113 11.67 5.55 -5.71
C SER A 113 10.73 6.05 -6.81
N HIS A 114 10.42 7.35 -6.83
CA HIS A 114 9.49 7.98 -7.79
C HIS A 114 8.00 7.60 -7.61
N GLY A 115 7.62 6.91 -6.55
CA GLY A 115 6.24 6.63 -6.15
C GLY A 115 5.36 6.09 -7.29
N ASN A 116 4.22 6.73 -7.56
CA ASN A 116 3.29 6.34 -8.64
C ASN A 116 3.88 6.43 -10.06
N ARG A 117 4.98 7.17 -10.26
CA ARG A 117 5.65 7.32 -11.56
C ARG A 117 6.61 6.17 -11.88
N ALA A 118 6.95 5.34 -10.89
CA ALA A 118 7.91 4.24 -11.06
C ALA A 118 7.53 3.27 -12.19
N GLY A 119 6.23 2.93 -12.30
CA GLY A 119 5.73 2.09 -13.38
C GLY A 119 5.91 2.71 -14.78
N LEU A 120 5.66 4.01 -14.90
CA LEU A 120 5.87 4.75 -16.16
C LEU A 120 7.37 4.81 -16.52
N ILE A 121 8.22 5.10 -15.55
CA ILE A 121 9.68 5.13 -15.74
C ILE A 121 10.19 3.75 -16.17
N GLY A 122 9.71 2.68 -15.50
CA GLY A 122 10.04 1.30 -15.87
C GLY A 122 9.59 0.93 -17.27
N ALA A 123 8.41 1.33 -17.70
CA ALA A 123 7.90 1.10 -19.04
C ALA A 123 8.75 1.82 -20.10
N VAL A 124 9.11 3.09 -19.86
CA VAL A 124 10.00 3.85 -20.75
C VAL A 124 11.39 3.23 -20.82
N TYR A 125 11.94 2.80 -19.68
CA TYR A 125 13.23 2.11 -19.64
C TYR A 125 13.22 0.80 -20.43
N HIS A 126 12.17 -0.03 -20.22
CA HIS A 126 11.99 -1.28 -20.95
C HIS A 126 11.85 -1.04 -22.46
N PHE A 127 11.03 -0.05 -22.87
CA PHE A 127 10.89 0.33 -24.28
C PHE A 127 12.23 0.74 -24.89
N ARG A 128 13.04 1.54 -24.19
CA ARG A 128 14.37 1.94 -24.66
C ARG A 128 15.31 0.77 -24.87
N GLN A 129 15.24 -0.25 -24.03
CA GLN A 129 16.04 -1.47 -24.21
C GLN A 129 15.58 -2.33 -25.38
N GLN A 130 14.27 -2.45 -25.58
CA GLN A 130 13.70 -3.25 -26.67
C GLN A 130 13.86 -2.58 -28.04
N TYR A 131 13.77 -1.25 -28.08
CA TYR A 131 13.74 -0.46 -29.32
C TYR A 131 14.76 0.68 -29.32
N PRO A 132 16.07 0.39 -29.26
CA PRO A 132 17.09 1.43 -29.16
C PRO A 132 17.15 2.37 -30.38
N SER A 133 16.64 1.92 -31.55
CA SER A 133 16.60 2.73 -32.80
C SER A 133 15.42 3.71 -32.85
N ALA A 134 14.35 3.49 -32.09
CA ALA A 134 13.16 4.35 -32.10
C ALA A 134 13.42 5.73 -31.45
N ILE A 135 14.49 5.88 -30.67
CA ILE A 135 14.79 7.09 -29.90
C ILE A 135 15.70 8.06 -30.67
N ARG A 136 16.46 7.59 -31.63
CA ARG A 136 17.38 8.45 -32.42
C ARG A 136 16.68 9.49 -33.32
N ASN A 137 15.35 9.42 -33.46
CA ASN A 137 14.54 10.28 -34.31
C ASN A 137 13.74 11.34 -33.54
N ILE A 138 14.03 11.58 -32.26
CA ILE A 138 13.29 12.53 -31.39
C ILE A 138 14.18 13.71 -30.94
N GLU A 139 15.39 13.85 -31.51
CA GLU A 139 16.23 15.05 -31.35
C GLU A 139 15.96 16.09 -32.39
#